data_d9fbab15c08e9e40ae4936007d18fb86
#
_entry.id   d9fbab15c08e9e40ae4936007d18fb86
#
_cell.length_a   1.000
_cell.length_b   1.000
_cell.length_c   1.000
_cell.angle_alpha   90.00
_cell.angle_beta   90.00
_cell.angle_gamma   90.00
#
_symmetry.space_group_name_H-M   'P 1'
#
loop_
_entity.id
_entity.type
_entity.pdbx_description
1 polymer ?
#
loop_
_entity_poly.entity_id
_entity_poly.type
_entity_poly.pdbx_seq_one_letter_code
_entity_poly.pdbx_strand_id
1 'polypeptide(L)'
;MTEFIVVYVTAGSPEEADRLAQSLVGERLAACVNRVKSIQSVYRWQGEVEQSDEELLIIKTHKDLFPALETRVRELHSYSVPEIIALPVVAGSAGYLGWLRGQVVADSPAKDHIRTVKEVSAGGVIYRRNGDVIEVALIYVRNRWGLPKGHVEEGERVEEAALREVREETGLEGKFVRSLGDIRYSYRDKTKKNEPIRINKRVHFFLLRYVKGDVRDHDHEADDARWFPIEEAIKQLKFATERKMVHRALSILAARQGRQRPPAA
;
A
#
# COMPACT_ATOMS: atom_id res chain seq x y z
N MET A 1 19.22 -5.45 -7.31
CA MET A 1 19.57 -5.46 -5.88
C MET A 1 19.08 -6.77 -5.30
N THR A 2 19.84 -7.40 -4.42
CA THR A 2 19.45 -8.62 -3.74
C THR A 2 18.40 -8.34 -2.65
N GLU A 3 17.86 -9.38 -2.03
CA GLU A 3 16.96 -9.26 -0.87
C GLU A 3 17.71 -9.13 0.47
N PHE A 4 19.04 -9.12 0.41
CA PHE A 4 19.91 -9.11 1.59
C PHE A 4 20.48 -7.73 1.86
N ILE A 5 20.77 -7.51 3.13
CA ILE A 5 21.40 -6.31 3.68
C ILE A 5 22.56 -6.68 4.58
N VAL A 6 23.51 -5.77 4.71
CA VAL A 6 24.51 -5.77 5.77
C VAL A 6 24.10 -4.68 6.77
N VAL A 7 24.03 -5.03 8.05
CA VAL A 7 23.74 -4.08 9.12
C VAL A 7 25.00 -3.88 9.95
N TYR A 8 25.37 -2.63 10.17
CA TYR A 8 26.44 -2.23 11.08
C TYR A 8 25.84 -1.85 12.43
N VAL A 9 26.46 -2.36 13.50
CA VAL A 9 26.15 -2.03 14.88
C VAL A 9 27.49 -1.92 15.61
N THR A 10 27.73 -0.82 16.35
CA THR A 10 28.87 -0.74 17.28
C THR A 10 28.43 -1.19 18.67
N ALA A 11 29.33 -1.75 19.46
CA ALA A 11 29.09 -2.18 20.83
C ALA A 11 30.22 -1.69 21.74
N GLY A 12 29.88 -1.17 22.90
CA GLY A 12 30.80 -0.55 23.83
C GLY A 12 31.68 -1.51 24.62
N SER A 13 31.46 -2.84 24.48
CA SER A 13 32.32 -3.85 25.10
C SER A 13 32.32 -5.18 24.33
N PRO A 14 33.38 -5.99 24.48
CA PRO A 14 33.43 -7.33 23.89
C PRO A 14 32.29 -8.25 24.35
N GLU A 15 31.84 -8.13 25.59
CA GLU A 15 30.76 -8.92 26.17
C GLU A 15 29.40 -8.53 25.56
N GLU A 16 29.18 -7.25 25.33
CA GLU A 16 27.99 -6.76 24.64
C GLU A 16 27.96 -7.22 23.19
N ALA A 17 29.09 -7.08 22.49
CA ALA A 17 29.22 -7.53 21.10
C ALA A 17 28.97 -9.03 20.98
N ASP A 18 29.45 -9.85 21.92
CA ASP A 18 29.22 -11.29 21.96
C ASP A 18 27.75 -11.62 22.20
N ARG A 19 27.12 -10.99 23.20
CA ARG A 19 25.71 -11.16 23.52
C ARG A 19 24.82 -10.81 22.33
N LEU A 20 25.05 -9.68 21.68
CA LEU A 20 24.32 -9.24 20.48
C LEU A 20 24.48 -10.26 19.34
N ALA A 21 25.71 -10.66 19.04
CA ALA A 21 25.99 -11.60 17.95
C ALA A 21 25.31 -12.97 18.17
N GLN A 22 25.41 -13.53 19.38
CA GLN A 22 24.80 -14.82 19.71
C GLN A 22 23.28 -14.77 19.70
N SER A 23 22.67 -13.72 20.26
CA SER A 23 21.22 -13.56 20.27
C SER A 23 20.67 -13.41 18.84
N LEU A 24 21.25 -12.53 18.03
CA LEU A 24 20.77 -12.29 16.67
C LEU A 24 20.88 -13.53 15.77
N VAL A 25 21.95 -14.31 15.89
CA VAL A 25 22.10 -15.56 15.13
C VAL A 25 21.23 -16.67 15.71
N GLY A 26 21.17 -16.83 17.02
CA GLY A 26 20.35 -17.83 17.69
C GLY A 26 18.85 -17.66 17.42
N GLU A 27 18.38 -16.42 17.38
CA GLU A 27 16.99 -16.06 17.07
C GLU A 27 16.69 -15.98 15.55
N ARG A 28 17.69 -16.33 14.71
CA ARG A 28 17.61 -16.28 13.24
C ARG A 28 17.29 -14.91 12.66
N LEU A 29 17.52 -13.86 13.39
CA LEU A 29 17.44 -12.48 12.91
C LEU A 29 18.66 -12.11 12.06
N ALA A 30 19.76 -12.85 12.21
CA ALA A 30 20.96 -12.74 11.38
C ALA A 30 21.44 -14.13 10.95
N ALA A 31 21.93 -14.24 9.71
CA ALA A 31 22.57 -15.46 9.22
C ALA A 31 24.01 -15.58 9.72
N CYS A 32 24.66 -14.44 9.86
CA CYS A 32 26.07 -14.36 10.24
C CYS A 32 26.34 -12.98 10.84
N VAL A 33 27.16 -12.95 11.88
CA VAL A 33 27.72 -11.72 12.46
C VAL A 33 29.24 -11.86 12.46
N ASN A 34 29.95 -10.95 11.77
CA ASN A 34 31.40 -10.82 11.96
C ASN A 34 31.64 -9.70 12.97
N ARG A 35 32.55 -9.95 13.90
CA ARG A 35 32.99 -8.97 14.90
C ARG A 35 34.36 -8.43 14.50
N VAL A 36 34.48 -7.12 14.39
CA VAL A 36 35.76 -6.41 14.21
C VAL A 36 36.10 -5.81 15.55
N LYS A 37 37.12 -6.37 16.18
CA LYS A 37 37.55 -5.97 17.52
C LYS A 37 38.36 -4.68 17.48
N SER A 38 38.29 -3.92 18.57
CA SER A 38 39.15 -2.77 18.83
C SER A 38 39.09 -1.69 17.72
N ILE A 39 37.89 -1.29 17.35
CA ILE A 39 37.71 -0.06 16.57
C ILE A 39 37.71 1.14 17.51
N GLN A 40 38.13 2.29 17.02
CA GLN A 40 38.08 3.54 17.74
C GLN A 40 37.07 4.46 17.07
N SER A 41 36.03 4.82 17.80
CA SER A 41 34.96 5.70 17.31
C SER A 41 35.20 7.12 17.86
N VAL A 42 35.11 8.12 16.98
CA VAL A 42 35.16 9.53 17.34
C VAL A 42 33.84 10.16 16.89
N TYR A 43 33.09 10.72 17.82
CA TYR A 43 31.75 11.25 17.54
C TYR A 43 31.44 12.47 18.38
N ARG A 44 30.40 13.19 18.06
CA ARG A 44 29.92 14.33 18.85
C ARG A 44 28.70 13.89 19.67
N TRP A 45 28.83 14.04 20.99
CA TRP A 45 27.76 13.75 21.94
C TRP A 45 27.54 14.94 22.87
N GLN A 46 26.30 15.40 23.05
CA GLN A 46 25.91 16.53 23.92
C GLN A 46 26.75 17.82 23.73
N GLY A 47 27.27 18.04 22.53
CA GLY A 47 28.05 19.22 22.17
C GLY A 47 29.55 19.02 22.21
N GLU A 48 30.04 17.98 22.90
CA GLU A 48 31.47 17.65 23.01
C GLU A 48 31.90 16.59 22.00
N VAL A 49 33.20 16.56 21.70
CA VAL A 49 33.79 15.51 20.88
C VAL A 49 34.31 14.41 21.81
N GLU A 50 33.75 13.23 21.67
CA GLU A 50 34.10 12.05 22.45
C GLU A 50 34.82 11.01 21.61
N GLN A 51 35.54 10.11 22.27
CA GLN A 51 36.26 9.02 21.69
C GLN A 51 36.04 7.78 22.55
N SER A 52 35.70 6.64 21.91
CA SER A 52 35.45 5.37 22.59
C SER A 52 36.10 4.22 21.84
N ASP A 53 36.60 3.23 22.58
CA ASP A 53 36.98 1.94 22.03
C ASP A 53 35.74 1.06 21.97
N GLU A 54 35.44 0.50 20.79
CA GLU A 54 34.25 -0.29 20.51
C GLU A 54 34.57 -1.53 19.68
N GLU A 55 33.60 -2.42 19.54
CA GLU A 55 33.61 -3.48 18.53
C GLU A 55 32.54 -3.20 17.48
N LEU A 56 32.87 -3.41 16.19
CA LEU A 56 31.92 -3.31 15.08
C LEU A 56 31.36 -4.70 14.73
N LEU A 57 30.05 -4.81 14.76
CA LEU A 57 29.34 -5.98 14.27
C LEU A 57 28.90 -5.73 12.81
N ILE A 58 29.32 -6.65 11.92
CA ILE A 58 28.93 -6.68 10.52
C ILE A 58 27.92 -7.82 10.33
N ILE A 59 26.65 -7.50 10.35
CA ILE A 59 25.55 -8.44 10.42
C ILE A 59 24.97 -8.66 9.02
N LYS A 60 24.83 -9.90 8.58
CA LYS A 60 24.21 -10.24 7.28
C LYS A 60 22.85 -10.84 7.53
N THR A 61 21.82 -10.24 6.93
CA THR A 61 20.43 -10.68 7.10
C THR A 61 19.57 -10.39 5.86
N HIS A 62 18.33 -10.84 5.91
CA HIS A 62 17.31 -10.49 4.94
C HIS A 62 16.68 -9.14 5.29
N LYS A 63 16.44 -8.28 4.29
CA LYS A 63 15.90 -6.92 4.49
C LYS A 63 14.57 -6.88 5.27
N ASP A 64 13.73 -7.91 5.11
CA ASP A 64 12.43 -7.98 5.80
C ASP A 64 12.57 -8.25 7.31
N LEU A 65 13.73 -8.70 7.77
CA LEU A 65 14.03 -8.92 9.19
C LEU A 65 14.58 -7.68 9.88
N PHE A 66 14.91 -6.61 9.14
CA PHE A 66 15.52 -5.41 9.71
C PHE A 66 14.70 -4.80 10.86
N PRO A 67 13.35 -4.63 10.77
CA PRO A 67 12.59 -4.08 11.89
C PRO A 67 12.67 -4.93 13.18
N ALA A 68 12.66 -6.25 13.05
CA ALA A 68 12.79 -7.16 14.20
C ALA A 68 14.22 -7.15 14.76
N LEU A 69 15.23 -7.13 13.89
CA LEU A 69 16.64 -7.02 14.26
C LEU A 69 16.89 -5.70 14.98
N GLU A 70 16.42 -4.57 14.45
CA GLU A 70 16.56 -3.26 15.08
C GLU A 70 15.95 -3.24 16.49
N THR A 71 14.73 -3.76 16.65
CA THR A 71 14.06 -3.87 17.95
C THR A 71 14.92 -4.67 18.92
N ARG A 72 15.43 -5.84 18.49
CA ARG A 72 16.21 -6.72 19.35
C ARG A 72 17.56 -6.12 19.73
N VAL A 73 18.23 -5.43 18.81
CA VAL A 73 19.46 -4.71 19.12
C VAL A 73 19.18 -3.65 20.18
N ARG A 74 18.15 -2.83 20.05
CA ARG A 74 17.79 -1.80 21.04
C ARG A 74 17.48 -2.38 22.43
N GLU A 75 16.88 -3.56 22.51
CA GLU A 75 16.59 -4.24 23.78
C GLU A 75 17.86 -4.72 24.50
N LEU A 76 18.88 -5.09 23.75
CA LEU A 76 20.11 -5.70 24.30
C LEU A 76 21.26 -4.71 24.48
N HIS A 77 21.18 -3.54 23.81
CA HIS A 77 22.24 -2.57 23.76
C HIS A 77 22.27 -1.67 24.99
N SER A 78 23.47 -1.33 25.47
CA SER A 78 23.66 -0.42 26.60
C SER A 78 23.43 1.05 26.27
N TYR A 79 23.59 1.45 24.99
CA TYR A 79 23.39 2.80 24.55
C TYR A 79 21.90 3.12 24.32
N SER A 80 21.51 4.32 24.71
CA SER A 80 20.15 4.83 24.45
C SER A 80 19.89 5.06 22.95
N VAL A 81 20.93 5.37 22.17
CA VAL A 81 20.90 5.57 20.73
C VAL A 81 22.06 4.79 20.10
N PRO A 82 21.93 3.47 19.91
CA PRO A 82 22.96 2.67 19.26
C PRO A 82 23.04 2.97 17.76
N GLU A 83 24.24 2.82 17.18
CA GLU A 83 24.40 2.78 15.72
C GLU A 83 23.72 1.52 15.17
N ILE A 84 22.78 1.68 14.24
CA ILE A 84 22.13 0.59 13.51
C ILE A 84 21.93 1.05 12.07
N ILE A 85 22.84 0.74 11.17
CA ILE A 85 22.84 1.21 9.77
C ILE A 85 22.77 0.02 8.83
N ALA A 86 21.77 -0.01 7.95
CA ALA A 86 21.58 -1.05 6.96
C ALA A 86 22.04 -0.60 5.56
N LEU A 87 22.88 -1.40 4.92
CA LEU A 87 23.36 -1.21 3.55
C LEU A 87 22.85 -2.32 2.64
N PRO A 88 22.40 -2.02 1.42
CA PRO A 88 21.93 -3.05 0.49
C PRO A 88 23.11 -3.88 -0.06
N VAL A 89 22.94 -5.19 -0.11
CA VAL A 89 23.86 -6.08 -0.85
C VAL A 89 23.47 -6.05 -2.32
N VAL A 90 24.26 -5.39 -3.16
CA VAL A 90 23.95 -5.25 -4.59
C VAL A 90 24.21 -6.52 -5.37
N ALA A 91 25.24 -7.32 -4.98
CA ALA A 91 25.61 -8.59 -5.60
C ALA A 91 26.35 -9.50 -4.61
N GLY A 92 26.34 -10.81 -4.87
CA GLY A 92 27.08 -11.82 -4.11
C GLY A 92 27.08 -13.15 -4.84
N SER A 93 27.96 -14.08 -4.45
CA SER A 93 27.99 -15.42 -5.05
C SER A 93 26.69 -16.16 -4.79
N ALA A 94 26.13 -16.85 -5.79
CA ALA A 94 24.86 -17.56 -5.68
C ALA A 94 24.84 -18.58 -4.55
N GLY A 95 25.96 -19.31 -4.33
CA GLY A 95 26.08 -20.28 -3.25
C GLY A 95 26.00 -19.63 -1.86
N TYR A 96 26.71 -18.49 -1.64
CA TYR A 96 26.67 -17.78 -0.38
C TYR A 96 25.30 -17.13 -0.09
N LEU A 97 24.69 -16.48 -1.09
CA LEU A 97 23.36 -15.88 -0.93
C LEU A 97 22.29 -16.95 -0.69
N GLY A 98 22.43 -18.14 -1.32
CA GLY A 98 21.57 -19.29 -1.07
C GLY A 98 21.72 -19.82 0.36
N TRP A 99 22.96 -19.97 0.84
CA TRP A 99 23.22 -20.34 2.23
C TRP A 99 22.65 -19.32 3.22
N LEU A 100 22.89 -18.02 2.99
CA LEU A 100 22.42 -16.93 3.82
C LEU A 100 20.89 -17.00 3.97
N ARG A 101 20.17 -17.20 2.84
CA ARG A 101 18.73 -17.39 2.84
C ARG A 101 18.28 -18.54 3.74
N GLY A 102 18.95 -19.69 3.67
CA GLY A 102 18.65 -20.87 4.49
C GLY A 102 18.85 -20.64 6.00
N GLN A 103 19.68 -19.66 6.40
CA GLN A 103 19.92 -19.39 7.82
C GLN A 103 18.87 -18.47 8.44
N VAL A 104 18.38 -17.47 7.70
CA VAL A 104 17.48 -16.42 8.22
C VAL A 104 16.03 -16.63 7.81
N VAL A 105 15.75 -17.48 6.83
CA VAL A 105 14.41 -17.80 6.32
C VAL A 105 13.98 -19.21 6.75
N ALA A 106 14.57 -19.76 7.84
CA ALA A 106 14.08 -20.99 8.41
C ALA A 106 12.88 -20.69 9.31
N ASP A 107 11.73 -21.20 8.91
CA ASP A 107 10.50 -21.30 9.71
C ASP A 107 9.93 -20.01 10.36
N SER A 108 10.04 -18.84 9.77
CA SER A 108 8.81 -18.08 9.64
C SER A 108 7.84 -19.06 8.97
N PRO A 109 6.64 -19.34 9.57
CA PRO A 109 5.64 -20.11 8.85
C PRO A 109 5.58 -19.44 7.50
N ALA A 110 5.97 -20.16 6.46
CA ALA A 110 6.33 -19.62 5.16
C ALA A 110 5.56 -18.31 4.99
N LYS A 111 6.23 -17.14 4.89
CA LYS A 111 5.59 -16.08 4.17
C LYS A 111 5.35 -16.78 2.84
N ASP A 112 4.16 -17.42 2.81
CA ASP A 112 3.66 -18.08 1.64
C ASP A 112 4.23 -17.27 0.50
N HIS A 113 4.84 -17.93 -0.48
CA HIS A 113 5.06 -17.29 -1.77
C HIS A 113 3.66 -16.98 -2.28
N ILE A 114 3.03 -15.98 -1.61
CA ILE A 114 1.71 -15.51 -1.96
C ILE A 114 1.90 -14.93 -3.34
N ARG A 115 1.54 -15.74 -4.32
CA ARG A 115 1.51 -15.31 -5.71
C ARG A 115 0.83 -13.96 -5.74
N THR A 116 1.57 -12.92 -6.09
CA THR A 116 1.01 -11.58 -6.18
C THR A 116 0.44 -11.40 -7.57
N VAL A 117 -0.86 -11.26 -7.63
CA VAL A 117 -1.59 -10.94 -8.86
C VAL A 117 -1.90 -9.46 -8.88
N LYS A 118 -1.66 -8.83 -10.01
CA LYS A 118 -2.06 -7.44 -10.26
C LYS A 118 -3.43 -7.46 -10.91
N GLU A 119 -4.40 -6.80 -10.31
CA GLU A 119 -5.73 -6.60 -10.88
C GLU A 119 -5.95 -5.13 -11.21
N VAL A 120 -6.49 -4.88 -12.39
CA VAL A 120 -6.92 -3.56 -12.82
C VAL A 120 -8.44 -3.55 -12.91
N SER A 121 -9.03 -2.54 -12.32
CA SER A 121 -10.47 -2.27 -12.39
C SER A 121 -10.70 -0.84 -12.80
N ALA A 122 -11.89 -0.57 -13.30
CA ALA A 122 -12.33 0.78 -13.63
C ALA A 122 -13.75 1.01 -13.14
N GLY A 123 -14.10 2.26 -12.87
CA GLY A 123 -15.43 2.62 -12.42
C GLY A 123 -15.67 4.11 -12.49
N GLY A 124 -16.82 4.57 -12.02
CA GLY A 124 -17.22 5.93 -12.20
C GLY A 124 -17.98 6.56 -11.04
N VAL A 125 -17.84 7.87 -10.93
CA VAL A 125 -18.80 8.74 -10.25
C VAL A 125 -19.72 9.29 -11.33
N ILE A 126 -20.86 8.61 -11.53
CA ILE A 126 -21.89 9.09 -12.46
C ILE A 126 -22.78 10.11 -11.76
N TYR A 127 -22.95 11.26 -12.39
CA TYR A 127 -23.71 12.36 -11.81
C TYR A 127 -24.79 12.89 -12.76
N ARG A 128 -25.86 13.42 -12.18
CA ARG A 128 -26.88 14.24 -12.87
C ARG A 128 -27.16 15.53 -12.08
N ARG A 129 -27.82 16.45 -12.73
CA ARG A 129 -28.40 17.63 -12.07
C ARG A 129 -29.92 17.46 -11.97
N ASN A 130 -30.44 17.64 -10.78
CA ASN A 130 -31.85 17.65 -10.48
C ASN A 130 -32.16 19.04 -9.85
N GLY A 131 -32.57 20.01 -10.69
CA GLY A 131 -32.58 21.41 -10.31
C GLY A 131 -31.18 21.90 -9.94
N ASP A 132 -31.05 22.48 -8.75
CA ASP A 132 -29.77 22.96 -8.20
C ASP A 132 -28.94 21.86 -7.50
N VAL A 133 -29.51 20.67 -7.29
CA VAL A 133 -28.88 19.57 -6.60
C VAL A 133 -28.07 18.75 -7.58
N ILE A 134 -26.81 18.45 -7.21
CA ILE A 134 -25.99 17.46 -7.89
C ILE A 134 -26.24 16.12 -7.20
N GLU A 135 -26.69 15.14 -7.97
CA GLU A 135 -26.87 13.78 -7.50
C GLU A 135 -25.84 12.85 -8.13
N VAL A 136 -25.40 11.84 -7.37
CA VAL A 136 -24.52 10.75 -7.83
C VAL A 136 -25.17 9.41 -7.53
N ALA A 137 -24.97 8.43 -8.41
CA ALA A 137 -25.45 7.08 -8.18
C ALA A 137 -24.43 6.27 -7.39
N LEU A 138 -24.91 5.55 -6.38
CA LEU A 138 -24.19 4.55 -5.62
C LEU A 138 -24.87 3.20 -5.82
N ILE A 139 -24.08 2.13 -5.66
CA ILE A 139 -24.53 0.75 -5.63
C ILE A 139 -24.48 0.19 -4.22
N TYR A 140 -25.39 -0.70 -3.88
CA TYR A 140 -25.40 -1.43 -2.62
C TYR A 140 -24.93 -2.87 -2.86
N VAL A 141 -23.78 -3.23 -2.29
CA VAL A 141 -23.18 -4.55 -2.45
C VAL A 141 -22.60 -5.01 -1.12
N ARG A 142 -22.85 -6.27 -0.74
CA ARG A 142 -22.31 -6.84 0.50
C ARG A 142 -22.56 -5.98 1.73
N ASN A 143 -23.81 -5.54 1.88
CA ASN A 143 -24.30 -4.74 3.00
C ASN A 143 -23.63 -3.35 3.15
N ARG A 144 -23.26 -2.69 2.04
CA ARG A 144 -22.70 -1.34 2.04
C ARG A 144 -22.89 -0.62 0.71
N TRP A 145 -22.96 0.71 0.77
CA TRP A 145 -22.92 1.57 -0.40
C TRP A 145 -21.47 1.76 -0.89
N GLY A 146 -21.29 1.77 -2.19
CA GLY A 146 -20.03 1.94 -2.89
C GLY A 146 -20.19 2.61 -4.25
N LEU A 147 -19.06 2.96 -4.87
CA LEU A 147 -19.03 3.43 -6.25
C LEU A 147 -19.05 2.24 -7.21
N PRO A 148 -19.82 2.31 -8.33
CA PRO A 148 -19.84 1.27 -9.36
C PRO A 148 -18.45 1.11 -9.99
N LYS A 149 -17.98 -0.15 -10.10
CA LYS A 149 -16.66 -0.50 -10.64
C LYS A 149 -16.49 -1.99 -10.79
N GLY A 150 -15.83 -2.43 -11.84
CA GLY A 150 -15.47 -3.82 -12.01
C GLY A 150 -14.17 -4.02 -12.77
N HIS A 151 -13.98 -5.20 -13.27
CA HIS A 151 -12.71 -5.64 -13.86
C HIS A 151 -12.54 -5.05 -15.27
N VAL A 152 -11.30 -4.70 -15.61
CA VAL A 152 -10.95 -4.33 -16.99
C VAL A 152 -10.67 -5.61 -17.75
N GLU A 153 -11.42 -5.87 -18.82
CA GLU A 153 -11.27 -7.05 -19.65
C GLU A 153 -10.03 -6.98 -20.54
N GLU A 154 -9.60 -8.12 -21.04
CA GLU A 154 -8.41 -8.20 -21.91
C GLU A 154 -8.64 -7.42 -23.21
N GLY A 155 -7.76 -6.48 -23.50
CA GLY A 155 -7.86 -5.59 -24.66
C GLY A 155 -8.78 -4.39 -24.47
N GLU A 156 -9.49 -4.28 -23.34
CA GLU A 156 -10.41 -3.17 -23.04
C GLU A 156 -9.63 -1.96 -22.50
N ARG A 157 -10.01 -0.76 -22.91
CA ARG A 157 -9.48 0.49 -22.32
C ARG A 157 -10.16 0.76 -20.98
N VAL A 158 -9.42 1.33 -20.04
CA VAL A 158 -9.96 1.61 -18.68
C VAL A 158 -11.16 2.56 -18.69
N GLU A 159 -11.25 3.47 -19.69
CA GLU A 159 -12.42 4.35 -19.87
C GLU A 159 -13.65 3.59 -20.36
N GLU A 160 -13.46 2.60 -21.23
CA GLU A 160 -14.54 1.75 -21.77
C GLU A 160 -15.06 0.83 -20.68
N ALA A 161 -14.16 0.19 -19.93
CA ALA A 161 -14.51 -0.62 -18.77
C ALA A 161 -15.32 0.19 -17.75
N ALA A 162 -14.93 1.43 -17.46
CA ALA A 162 -15.67 2.27 -16.51
C ALA A 162 -17.09 2.57 -16.98
N LEU A 163 -17.29 2.80 -18.27
CA LEU A 163 -18.62 3.04 -18.84
C LEU A 163 -19.48 1.77 -18.83
N ARG A 164 -18.89 0.61 -19.18
CA ARG A 164 -19.55 -0.70 -19.15
C ARG A 164 -19.98 -1.05 -17.74
N GLU A 165 -19.06 -1.04 -16.77
CA GLU A 165 -19.31 -1.37 -15.37
C GLU A 165 -20.36 -0.47 -14.72
N VAL A 166 -20.29 0.84 -14.97
CA VAL A 166 -21.32 1.77 -14.48
C VAL A 166 -22.67 1.43 -15.05
N ARG A 167 -22.77 1.08 -16.35
CA ARG A 167 -24.02 0.68 -16.96
C ARG A 167 -24.56 -0.64 -16.39
N GLU A 168 -23.72 -1.64 -16.22
CA GLU A 168 -24.07 -2.97 -15.69
C GLU A 168 -24.55 -2.86 -14.24
N GLU A 169 -23.72 -2.27 -13.35
CA GLU A 169 -24.03 -2.20 -11.93
C GLU A 169 -25.08 -1.14 -11.54
N THR A 170 -25.41 -0.17 -12.42
CA THR A 170 -26.38 0.89 -12.10
C THR A 170 -27.55 1.00 -13.05
N GLY A 171 -27.55 0.35 -14.21
CA GLY A 171 -28.54 0.57 -15.28
C GLY A 171 -28.40 1.91 -16.00
N LEU A 172 -27.36 2.70 -15.69
CA LEU A 172 -27.23 4.09 -16.17
C LEU A 172 -26.16 4.22 -17.24
N GLU A 173 -26.50 4.90 -18.34
CA GLU A 173 -25.52 5.27 -19.34
C GLU A 173 -24.95 6.66 -19.05
N GLY A 174 -23.64 6.75 -19.02
CA GLY A 174 -22.89 7.99 -18.79
C GLY A 174 -22.03 8.40 -19.97
N LYS A 175 -21.70 9.68 -20.03
CA LYS A 175 -20.69 10.23 -20.95
C LYS A 175 -19.46 10.64 -20.16
N PHE A 176 -18.29 10.23 -20.63
CA PHE A 176 -16.99 10.58 -20.04
C PHE A 176 -16.81 12.09 -19.95
N VAL A 177 -16.38 12.55 -18.80
CA VAL A 177 -16.09 13.97 -18.54
C VAL A 177 -14.61 14.16 -18.24
N ARG A 178 -14.05 13.36 -17.29
CA ARG A 178 -12.68 13.54 -16.83
C ARG A 178 -12.24 12.38 -15.94
N SER A 179 -10.94 12.09 -15.89
CA SER A 179 -10.36 11.21 -14.87
C SER A 179 -10.39 11.86 -13.48
N LEU A 180 -10.74 11.06 -12.47
CA LEU A 180 -10.69 11.41 -11.04
C LEU A 180 -9.43 10.87 -10.37
N GLY A 181 -8.64 10.05 -11.08
CA GLY A 181 -7.46 9.37 -10.55
C GLY A 181 -7.72 7.92 -10.18
N ASP A 182 -6.81 7.33 -9.42
CA ASP A 182 -6.88 5.91 -9.06
C ASP A 182 -6.80 5.68 -7.55
N ILE A 183 -7.36 4.54 -7.14
CA ILE A 183 -7.26 3.96 -5.80
C ILE A 183 -6.42 2.71 -5.91
N ARG A 184 -5.51 2.48 -4.94
CA ARG A 184 -4.69 1.27 -4.86
C ARG A 184 -4.85 0.65 -3.49
N TYR A 185 -5.04 -0.66 -3.46
CA TYR A 185 -5.07 -1.44 -2.23
C TYR A 185 -4.67 -2.87 -2.48
N SER A 186 -4.27 -3.56 -1.41
CA SER A 186 -3.90 -4.97 -1.47
C SER A 186 -4.73 -5.75 -0.47
N TYR A 187 -5.14 -6.95 -0.86
CA TYR A 187 -5.83 -7.90 0.02
C TYR A 187 -5.37 -9.32 -0.25
N ARG A 188 -5.67 -10.23 0.66
CA ARG A 188 -5.43 -11.67 0.48
C ARG A 188 -6.73 -12.32 0.07
N ASP A 189 -6.68 -13.05 -1.04
CA ASP A 189 -7.79 -13.92 -1.43
C ASP A 189 -7.74 -15.17 -0.56
N LYS A 190 -8.82 -15.39 0.22
CA LYS A 190 -8.98 -16.53 1.13
C LYS A 190 -9.79 -17.66 0.52
N THR A 191 -10.27 -17.54 -0.71
CA THR A 191 -11.14 -18.53 -1.34
C THR A 191 -10.36 -19.79 -1.76
N LYS A 192 -9.07 -19.65 -2.05
CA LYS A 192 -8.17 -20.78 -2.33
C LYS A 192 -7.40 -21.17 -1.07
N LYS A 193 -7.91 -22.17 -0.34
CA LYS A 193 -7.35 -22.61 0.95
C LYS A 193 -5.89 -23.06 0.89
N ASN A 194 -5.38 -23.53 -0.24
CA ASN A 194 -4.05 -24.14 -0.35
C ASN A 194 -3.00 -23.25 -1.03
N GLU A 195 -3.39 -22.12 -1.62
CA GLU A 195 -2.47 -21.15 -2.23
C GLU A 195 -2.97 -19.73 -1.95
N PRO A 196 -2.57 -19.10 -0.86
CA PRO A 196 -2.97 -17.73 -0.60
C PRO A 196 -2.39 -16.80 -1.66
N ILE A 197 -3.28 -16.11 -2.37
CA ILE A 197 -2.93 -15.13 -3.40
C ILE A 197 -3.04 -13.73 -2.78
N ARG A 198 -2.00 -12.92 -2.93
CA ARG A 198 -2.07 -11.48 -2.65
C ARG A 198 -2.52 -10.77 -3.92
N ILE A 199 -3.62 -10.05 -3.85
CA ILE A 199 -4.11 -9.25 -4.95
C ILE A 199 -3.74 -7.79 -4.71
N ASN A 200 -2.96 -7.21 -5.64
CA ASN A 200 -2.68 -5.78 -5.70
C ASN A 200 -3.65 -5.16 -6.71
N LYS A 201 -4.72 -4.55 -6.20
CA LYS A 201 -5.78 -3.97 -7.03
C LYS A 201 -5.57 -2.48 -7.24
N ARG A 202 -5.66 -2.06 -8.51
CA ARG A 202 -5.70 -0.66 -8.93
C ARG A 202 -7.05 -0.39 -9.57
N VAL A 203 -7.77 0.61 -9.09
CA VAL A 203 -9.08 1.00 -9.62
C VAL A 203 -8.99 2.40 -10.19
N HIS A 204 -9.23 2.55 -11.48
CA HIS A 204 -9.32 3.85 -12.15
C HIS A 204 -10.73 4.41 -12.03
N PHE A 205 -10.87 5.65 -11.55
CA PHE A 205 -12.16 6.29 -11.43
C PHE A 205 -12.31 7.49 -12.37
N PHE A 206 -13.51 7.59 -12.95
CA PHE A 206 -13.86 8.64 -13.89
C PHE A 206 -15.11 9.39 -13.47
N LEU A 207 -15.18 10.69 -13.78
CA LEU A 207 -16.39 11.48 -13.68
C LEU A 207 -17.21 11.26 -14.96
N LEU A 208 -18.43 10.78 -14.79
CA LEU A 208 -19.34 10.47 -15.88
C LEU A 208 -20.61 11.32 -15.75
N ARG A 209 -21.02 11.97 -16.83
CA ARG A 209 -22.30 12.70 -16.87
C ARG A 209 -23.39 11.75 -17.32
N TYR A 210 -24.44 11.61 -16.54
CA TYR A 210 -25.64 10.85 -16.88
C TYR A 210 -26.23 11.28 -18.22
N VAL A 211 -26.67 10.33 -19.01
CA VAL A 211 -27.29 10.50 -20.30
C VAL A 211 -28.72 9.94 -20.30
N LYS A 212 -28.87 8.64 -19.94
CA LYS A 212 -30.14 7.92 -19.90
C LYS A 212 -30.03 6.66 -19.05
N GLY A 213 -31.12 5.92 -18.87
CA GLY A 213 -31.23 4.69 -18.09
C GLY A 213 -31.94 4.90 -16.77
N ASP A 214 -32.22 3.82 -16.07
CA ASP A 214 -32.90 3.81 -14.77
C ASP A 214 -32.09 2.94 -13.82
N VAL A 215 -31.94 3.38 -12.56
CA VAL A 215 -31.25 2.61 -11.52
C VAL A 215 -31.90 1.27 -11.20
N ARG A 216 -33.15 1.06 -11.59
CA ARG A 216 -33.87 -0.23 -11.46
C ARG A 216 -33.41 -1.27 -12.47
N ASP A 217 -32.69 -0.86 -13.52
CA ASP A 217 -32.21 -1.73 -14.59
C ASP A 217 -30.77 -2.22 -14.34
N HIS A 218 -30.28 -2.10 -13.08
CA HIS A 218 -28.99 -2.65 -12.68
C HIS A 218 -29.01 -4.18 -12.77
N ASP A 219 -27.85 -4.77 -12.99
CA ASP A 219 -27.70 -6.23 -13.01
C ASP A 219 -27.76 -6.86 -11.60
N HIS A 220 -27.53 -8.17 -11.54
CA HIS A 220 -27.60 -8.96 -10.32
C HIS A 220 -26.31 -8.86 -9.46
N GLU A 221 -25.26 -8.15 -9.90
CA GLU A 221 -24.02 -7.97 -9.12
C GLU A 221 -24.19 -6.93 -8.00
N ALA A 222 -25.13 -5.98 -8.20
CA ALA A 222 -25.55 -5.07 -7.17
C ALA A 222 -26.89 -5.51 -6.55
N ASP A 223 -27.01 -5.42 -5.23
CA ASP A 223 -28.26 -5.69 -4.51
C ASP A 223 -29.26 -4.52 -4.67
N ASP A 224 -28.77 -3.30 -4.94
CA ASP A 224 -29.54 -2.08 -5.14
C ASP A 224 -28.68 -0.98 -5.76
N ALA A 225 -29.31 -0.05 -6.48
CA ALA A 225 -28.67 1.15 -7.01
C ALA A 225 -29.57 2.37 -6.79
N ARG A 226 -28.98 3.49 -6.30
CA ARG A 226 -29.77 4.71 -6.01
C ARG A 226 -29.01 5.98 -6.29
N TRP A 227 -29.81 7.03 -6.61
CA TRP A 227 -29.32 8.38 -6.65
C TRP A 227 -29.31 9.01 -5.26
N PHE A 228 -28.22 9.69 -4.91
CA PHE A 228 -28.07 10.45 -3.68
C PHE A 228 -27.58 11.87 -3.99
N PRO A 229 -28.09 12.89 -3.28
CA PRO A 229 -27.39 14.18 -3.24
C PRO A 229 -25.91 13.95 -2.93
N ILE A 230 -25.00 14.66 -3.61
CA ILE A 230 -23.57 14.35 -3.57
C ILE A 230 -22.97 14.41 -2.15
N GLU A 231 -23.47 15.32 -1.30
CA GLU A 231 -23.06 15.44 0.09
C GLU A 231 -23.55 14.25 0.93
N GLU A 232 -24.73 13.72 0.61
CA GLU A 232 -25.29 12.52 1.24
C GLU A 232 -24.51 11.29 0.79
N ALA A 233 -24.20 11.16 -0.49
CA ALA A 233 -23.39 10.07 -1.03
C ALA A 233 -22.04 9.95 -0.30
N ILE A 234 -21.39 11.08 -0.01
CA ILE A 234 -20.12 11.10 0.74
C ILE A 234 -20.29 10.47 2.13
N LYS A 235 -21.44 10.71 2.80
CA LYS A 235 -21.71 10.14 4.14
C LYS A 235 -22.02 8.64 4.07
N GLN A 236 -22.69 8.19 3.01
CA GLN A 236 -23.06 6.79 2.80
C GLN A 236 -21.83 5.90 2.50
N LEU A 237 -20.81 6.43 1.85
CA LEU A 237 -19.61 5.69 1.46
C LEU A 237 -18.77 5.29 2.68
N LYS A 238 -18.52 3.99 2.84
CA LYS A 238 -17.73 3.46 3.95
C LYS A 238 -16.24 3.78 3.84
N PHE A 239 -15.66 3.73 2.62
CA PHE A 239 -14.23 3.86 2.41
C PHE A 239 -13.80 5.30 2.15
N ALA A 240 -12.78 5.77 2.88
CA ALA A 240 -12.21 7.11 2.70
C ALA A 240 -11.66 7.35 1.27
N THR A 241 -11.20 6.29 0.62
CA THR A 241 -10.69 6.35 -0.77
C THR A 241 -11.79 6.64 -1.78
N GLU A 242 -12.98 6.05 -1.62
CA GLU A 242 -14.13 6.33 -2.48
C GLU A 242 -14.70 7.72 -2.17
N ARG A 243 -14.82 8.11 -0.89
CA ARG A 243 -15.19 9.49 -0.53
C ARG A 243 -14.30 10.53 -1.20
N LYS A 244 -12.99 10.27 -1.26
CA LYS A 244 -12.03 11.15 -1.96
C LYS A 244 -12.34 11.29 -3.44
N MET A 245 -12.83 10.25 -4.12
CA MET A 245 -13.25 10.35 -5.54
C MET A 245 -14.49 11.24 -5.69
N VAL A 246 -15.48 11.09 -4.81
CA VAL A 246 -16.69 11.95 -4.83
C VAL A 246 -16.35 13.39 -4.48
N HIS A 247 -15.46 13.65 -3.52
CA HIS A 247 -14.98 15.01 -3.23
C HIS A 247 -14.27 15.66 -4.44
N ARG A 248 -13.45 14.89 -5.17
CA ARG A 248 -12.83 15.38 -6.41
C ARG A 248 -13.86 15.70 -7.48
N ALA A 249 -14.89 14.85 -7.63
CA ALA A 249 -16.00 15.10 -8.53
C ALA A 249 -16.73 16.42 -8.17
N LEU A 250 -17.07 16.61 -6.89
CA LEU A 250 -17.69 17.81 -6.39
C LEU A 250 -16.86 19.08 -6.70
N SER A 251 -15.57 19.04 -6.42
CA SER A 251 -14.65 20.16 -6.71
C SER A 251 -14.62 20.53 -8.20
N ILE A 252 -14.60 19.52 -9.08
CA ILE A 252 -14.62 19.74 -10.53
C ILE A 252 -15.95 20.36 -11.00
N LEU A 253 -17.07 19.88 -10.44
CA LEU A 253 -18.41 20.36 -10.81
C LEU A 253 -18.67 21.78 -10.30
N ALA A 254 -18.20 22.13 -9.10
CA ALA A 254 -18.28 23.48 -8.55
C ALA A 254 -17.45 24.49 -9.35
N ALA A 255 -16.23 24.13 -9.75
CA ALA A 255 -15.37 24.99 -10.58
C ALA A 255 -15.98 25.30 -11.96
N ARG A 256 -16.81 24.41 -12.51
CA ARG A 256 -17.54 24.63 -13.77
C ARG A 256 -18.74 25.60 -13.60
N GLN A 257 -19.36 25.66 -12.42
CA GLN A 257 -20.44 26.60 -12.14
C GLN A 257 -19.95 28.06 -12.08
N GLY A 258 -18.78 28.28 -11.48
CA GLY A 258 -18.15 29.60 -11.38
C GLY A 258 -17.77 30.21 -12.74
N ARG A 259 -17.53 29.37 -13.77
CA ARG A 259 -17.19 29.84 -15.13
C ARG A 259 -18.39 30.09 -16.02
N GLN A 260 -19.62 29.73 -15.61
CA GLN A 260 -20.85 29.90 -16.39
C GLN A 260 -21.73 31.06 -15.90
N ARG A 261 -21.36 31.78 -14.83
CA ARG A 261 -22.01 33.03 -14.48
C ARG A 261 -21.47 34.13 -15.40
N PRO A 262 -22.30 34.76 -16.23
CA PRO A 262 -21.90 35.98 -16.95
C PRO A 262 -21.54 37.05 -15.91
N PRO A 263 -20.61 37.97 -16.21
CA PRO A 263 -20.37 39.10 -15.34
C PRO A 263 -21.70 39.84 -15.11
N ALA A 264 -21.98 40.14 -13.85
CA ALA A 264 -23.12 40.98 -13.48
C ALA A 264 -23.00 42.28 -14.23
N ALA A 265 -24.06 42.63 -14.99
CA ALA A 265 -24.19 43.89 -15.70
C ALA A 265 -24.33 45.05 -14.72
#